data_ac6708150fe9cb07c29f4a3064e4d0b0
#
_entry.id   ac6708150fe9cb07c29f4a3064e4d0b0
#
_cell.length_a   1.000
_cell.length_b   1.000
_cell.length_c   1.000
_cell.angle_alpha   90.00
_cell.angle_beta   90.00
_cell.angle_gamma   90.00
#
_symmetry.space_group_name_H-M   'P 1'
#
loop_
_entity.id
_entity.type
_entity.pdbx_description
1 polymer ?
#
loop_
_entity_poly.entity_id
_entity_poly.type
_entity_poly.pdbx_seq_one_letter_code
_entity_poly.pdbx_strand_id
1 'polypeptide(L)'
;KYPLALMTPHARWSIHSTYKTSPLLLRLQRGKPYIMLSPQLAQQKGIQDGDDVQIFNDLGQAILMAKISPNLPNSVLVMEDGWESFMYKNKKGHNQLVGDIIHLLELSDGWGHLKFGTNWDGNQHAYVGSIDINKA
;
A
#
# COMPACT_ATOMS: atom_id res chain seq x y z
N LYS A 1 10.02 -9.36 12.17
CA LYS A 1 9.29 -10.30 11.33
C LYS A 1 9.02 -9.71 9.95
N TYR A 2 8.63 -8.44 9.86
CA TYR A 2 8.38 -7.71 8.64
C TYR A 2 9.29 -6.48 8.58
N PRO A 3 10.43 -6.57 7.86
CA PRO A 3 11.51 -5.60 8.00
C PRO A 3 11.34 -4.32 7.18
N LEU A 4 10.31 -4.26 6.32
CA LEU A 4 10.14 -3.17 5.38
C LEU A 4 9.01 -2.25 5.83
N ALA A 5 9.22 -0.95 5.75
CA ALA A 5 8.19 0.06 5.96
C ALA A 5 7.41 0.28 4.66
N LEU A 6 6.09 0.13 4.71
CA LEU A 6 5.20 0.51 3.62
C LEU A 6 4.77 1.97 3.80
N MET A 7 5.01 2.80 2.82
CA MET A 7 4.50 4.17 2.74
C MET A 7 3.50 4.30 1.59
N THR A 8 2.37 4.95 1.87
CA THR A 8 1.30 5.13 0.88
C THR A 8 1.00 6.62 0.64
N PRO A 9 1.90 7.37 -0.03
CA PRO A 9 1.68 8.77 -0.34
C PRO A 9 0.60 8.96 -1.41
N HIS A 10 0.12 10.20 -1.53
CA HIS A 10 -0.82 10.56 -2.57
C HIS A 10 -0.23 10.35 -3.96
N ALA A 11 -1.06 9.89 -4.88
CA ALA A 11 -0.67 9.70 -6.26
C ALA A 11 -0.50 11.03 -6.99
N ARG A 12 0.53 11.12 -7.85
CA ARG A 12 0.80 12.34 -8.62
C ARG A 12 -0.28 12.64 -9.66
N TRP A 13 -0.91 11.61 -10.22
CA TRP A 13 -1.79 11.73 -11.39
C TRP A 13 -3.25 11.40 -11.10
N SER A 14 -3.64 11.37 -9.83
CA SER A 14 -5.01 11.13 -9.40
C SER A 14 -5.27 11.78 -8.06
N ILE A 15 -6.54 12.01 -7.76
CA ILE A 15 -7.00 12.45 -6.44
C ILE A 15 -7.66 11.23 -5.81
N HIS A 16 -6.94 10.53 -4.93
CA HIS A 16 -7.33 9.22 -4.43
C HIS A 16 -7.71 8.28 -5.59
N SER A 17 -8.91 7.69 -5.60
CA SER A 17 -9.37 6.84 -6.69
C SER A 17 -9.93 7.61 -7.90
N THR A 18 -10.14 8.92 -7.78
CA THR A 18 -10.61 9.74 -8.90
C THR A 18 -9.61 9.72 -10.04
N TYR A 19 -10.12 9.52 -11.26
CA TYR A 19 -9.36 9.37 -12.51
C TYR A 19 -8.59 8.06 -12.68
N LYS A 20 -8.62 7.13 -11.73
CA LYS A 20 -8.02 5.78 -11.91
C LYS A 20 -8.72 4.93 -12.98
N THR A 21 -9.89 5.37 -13.44
CA THR A 21 -10.61 4.75 -14.57
C THR A 21 -10.33 5.41 -15.90
N SER A 22 -9.62 6.54 -15.95
CA SER A 22 -9.24 7.20 -17.19
C SER A 22 -8.08 6.48 -17.87
N PRO A 23 -8.25 5.92 -19.08
CA PRO A 23 -7.17 5.20 -19.78
C PRO A 23 -5.93 6.07 -20.02
N LEU A 24 -6.12 7.37 -20.25
CA LEU A 24 -5.03 8.31 -20.47
C LEU A 24 -4.19 8.50 -19.23
N LEU A 25 -4.84 8.74 -18.08
CA LEU A 25 -4.14 8.94 -16.81
C LEU A 25 -3.57 7.65 -16.24
N LEU A 26 -4.20 6.51 -16.50
CA LEU A 26 -3.65 5.20 -16.15
C LEU A 26 -2.31 4.91 -16.82
N ARG A 27 -2.13 5.35 -18.09
CA ARG A 27 -0.84 5.17 -18.79
C ARG A 27 0.31 5.87 -18.07
N LEU A 28 0.05 7.03 -17.44
CA LEU A 28 1.05 7.75 -16.64
C LEU A 28 1.39 7.01 -15.33
N GLN A 29 0.55 6.08 -14.92
CA GLN A 29 0.65 5.28 -13.70
C GLN A 29 0.88 3.79 -13.98
N ARG A 30 1.51 3.45 -15.11
CA ARG A 30 1.77 2.07 -15.56
C ARG A 30 0.53 1.19 -15.76
N GLY A 31 -0.67 1.78 -15.75
CA GLY A 31 -1.93 1.09 -16.05
C GLY A 31 -2.51 0.20 -14.93
N LYS A 32 -1.77 -0.05 -13.87
CA LYS A 32 -2.16 -0.95 -12.76
C LYS A 32 -1.44 -0.60 -11.45
N PRO A 33 -1.92 -1.09 -10.30
CA PRO A 33 -1.23 -0.89 -9.03
C PRO A 33 0.23 -1.35 -9.09
N TYR A 34 1.12 -0.54 -8.53
CA TYR A 34 2.53 -0.85 -8.44
C TYR A 34 3.11 -0.44 -7.10
N ILE A 35 4.20 -1.09 -6.73
CA ILE A 35 4.99 -0.76 -5.56
C ILE A 35 6.42 -0.45 -5.96
N MET A 36 6.94 0.65 -5.43
CA MET A 36 8.31 1.08 -5.69
C MET A 36 9.25 0.50 -4.64
N LEU A 37 10.38 -0.02 -5.09
CA LEU A 37 11.45 -0.57 -4.25
C LEU A 37 12.81 -0.17 -4.81
N SER A 38 13.84 -0.19 -3.95
CA SER A 38 15.21 0.13 -4.35
C SER A 38 15.79 -0.95 -5.26
N PRO A 39 16.79 -0.62 -6.11
CA PRO A 39 17.51 -1.60 -6.91
C PRO A 39 18.20 -2.68 -6.07
N GLN A 40 18.74 -2.30 -4.91
CA GLN A 40 19.42 -3.25 -4.03
C GLN A 40 18.44 -4.25 -3.41
N LEU A 41 17.29 -3.80 -2.92
CA LEU A 41 16.26 -4.69 -2.40
C LEU A 41 15.71 -5.61 -3.52
N ALA A 42 15.50 -5.07 -4.71
CA ALA A 42 15.07 -5.83 -5.87
C ALA A 42 16.07 -6.96 -6.21
N GLN A 43 17.36 -6.66 -6.21
CA GLN A 43 18.41 -7.65 -6.43
C GLN A 43 18.42 -8.73 -5.35
N GLN A 44 18.32 -8.33 -4.07
CA GLN A 44 18.30 -9.27 -2.94
C GLN A 44 17.12 -10.23 -2.98
N LYS A 45 15.96 -9.76 -3.46
CA LYS A 45 14.74 -10.55 -3.56
C LYS A 45 14.53 -11.22 -4.94
N GLY A 46 15.45 -11.03 -5.89
CA GLY A 46 15.33 -11.58 -7.24
C GLY A 46 14.17 -10.98 -8.05
N ILE A 47 13.81 -9.73 -7.76
CA ILE A 47 12.70 -9.02 -8.39
C ILE A 47 13.22 -8.13 -9.53
N GLN A 48 12.54 -8.13 -10.66
CA GLN A 48 12.80 -7.26 -11.80
C GLN A 48 11.69 -6.21 -11.95
N ASP A 49 12.00 -5.10 -12.64
CA ASP A 49 10.99 -4.07 -12.95
C ASP A 49 9.87 -4.68 -13.80
N GLY A 50 8.63 -4.50 -13.37
CA GLY A 50 7.46 -5.06 -14.03
C GLY A 50 7.01 -6.45 -13.55
N ASP A 51 7.80 -7.14 -12.72
CA ASP A 51 7.39 -8.41 -12.13
C ASP A 51 6.13 -8.24 -11.26
N ASP A 52 5.32 -9.27 -11.21
CA ASP A 52 4.28 -9.36 -10.19
C ASP A 52 4.92 -9.75 -8.85
N VAL A 53 4.61 -8.99 -7.82
CA VAL A 53 5.13 -9.21 -6.46
C VAL A 53 4.00 -9.26 -5.46
N GLN A 54 4.21 -10.03 -4.42
CA GLN A 54 3.33 -10.12 -3.27
C GLN A 54 3.93 -9.32 -2.12
N ILE A 55 3.17 -8.36 -1.61
CA ILE A 55 3.44 -7.69 -0.34
C ILE A 55 2.52 -8.27 0.72
N PHE A 56 3.04 -8.47 1.93
CA PHE A 56 2.27 -9.17 2.97
C PHE A 56 2.75 -8.86 4.40
N ASN A 57 1.86 -9.12 5.34
CA ASN A 57 2.12 -9.18 6.78
C ASN A 57 1.12 -10.14 7.44
N ASP A 58 1.03 -10.13 8.78
CA ASP A 58 0.08 -10.98 9.52
C ASP A 58 -1.40 -10.63 9.25
N LEU A 59 -1.69 -9.43 8.77
CA LEU A 59 -3.05 -8.95 8.53
C LEU A 59 -3.58 -9.35 7.15
N GLY A 60 -2.69 -9.41 6.14
CA GLY A 60 -3.12 -9.71 4.80
C GLY A 60 -2.01 -9.71 3.75
N GLN A 61 -2.43 -9.67 2.50
CA GLN A 61 -1.52 -9.66 1.34
C GLN A 61 -2.15 -8.95 0.14
N ALA A 62 -1.31 -8.36 -0.70
CA ALA A 62 -1.72 -7.82 -1.99
C ALA A 62 -0.72 -8.21 -3.09
N ILE A 63 -1.20 -8.45 -4.31
CA ILE A 63 -0.36 -8.74 -5.48
C ILE A 63 -0.46 -7.59 -6.46
N LEU A 64 0.69 -7.01 -6.78
CA LEU A 64 0.82 -5.84 -7.64
C LEU A 64 2.15 -5.85 -8.39
N MET A 65 2.37 -4.87 -9.25
CA MET A 65 3.57 -4.80 -10.09
C MET A 65 4.73 -4.15 -9.34
N ALA A 66 5.93 -4.68 -9.49
CA ALA A 66 7.16 -4.05 -9.03
C ALA A 66 7.57 -2.88 -9.95
N LYS A 67 8.01 -1.79 -9.34
CA LYS A 67 8.66 -0.65 -10.01
C LYS A 67 9.96 -0.33 -9.30
N ILE A 68 11.07 -0.51 -9.99
CA ILE A 68 12.38 -0.20 -9.42
C ILE A 68 12.61 1.31 -9.43
N SER A 69 12.97 1.87 -8.27
CA SER A 69 13.21 3.30 -8.08
C SER A 69 14.57 3.52 -7.38
N PRO A 70 15.52 4.20 -8.04
CA PRO A 70 16.88 4.34 -7.52
C PRO A 70 16.99 5.24 -6.27
N ASN A 71 15.95 6.01 -5.98
CA ASN A 71 15.99 7.01 -4.91
C ASN A 71 15.37 6.53 -3.59
N LEU A 72 15.08 5.24 -3.48
CA LEU A 72 14.47 4.67 -2.27
C LEU A 72 15.50 3.97 -1.38
N PRO A 73 15.37 4.11 -0.06
CA PRO A 73 16.10 3.29 0.89
C PRO A 73 15.70 1.81 0.78
N ASN A 74 16.61 0.91 1.13
CA ASN A 74 16.36 -0.54 1.05
C ASN A 74 15.30 -1.05 2.04
N SER A 75 15.02 -0.27 3.08
CA SER A 75 14.04 -0.61 4.12
C SER A 75 12.64 -0.06 3.86
N VAL A 76 12.43 0.64 2.74
CA VAL A 76 11.17 1.33 2.45
C VAL A 76 10.59 0.86 1.12
N LEU A 77 9.31 0.56 1.14
CA LEU A 77 8.47 0.34 -0.02
C LEU A 77 7.48 1.49 -0.15
N VAL A 78 7.28 2.00 -1.36
CA VAL A 78 6.35 3.12 -1.59
C VAL A 78 5.30 2.70 -2.61
N MET A 79 4.04 2.88 -2.24
CA MET A 79 2.91 2.63 -3.11
C MET A 79 1.99 3.84 -3.08
N GLU A 80 1.78 4.48 -4.22
CA GLU A 80 0.83 5.58 -4.32
C GLU A 80 -0.60 5.09 -4.04
N ASP A 81 -1.39 5.89 -3.30
CA ASP A 81 -2.75 5.57 -2.89
C ASP A 81 -3.79 5.54 -4.05
N GLY A 82 -5.03 5.32 -3.69
CA GLY A 82 -6.18 5.47 -4.59
C GLY A 82 -6.45 4.30 -5.54
N TRP A 83 -5.80 3.17 -5.35
CA TRP A 83 -6.09 1.96 -6.10
C TRP A 83 -7.22 1.15 -5.46
N GLU A 84 -8.25 0.87 -6.23
CA GLU A 84 -9.37 0.03 -5.80
C GLU A 84 -8.98 -1.44 -5.73
N SER A 85 -9.58 -2.20 -4.82
CA SER A 85 -9.23 -3.60 -4.61
C SER A 85 -9.33 -4.46 -5.87
N PHE A 86 -10.30 -4.21 -6.75
CA PHE A 86 -10.47 -4.95 -8.00
C PHE A 86 -9.34 -4.75 -9.02
N MET A 87 -8.52 -3.70 -8.86
CA MET A 87 -7.39 -3.40 -9.75
C MET A 87 -6.16 -4.23 -9.44
N TYR A 88 -6.07 -4.79 -8.22
CA TYR A 88 -4.99 -5.69 -7.84
C TYR A 88 -5.19 -7.08 -8.45
N LYS A 89 -4.09 -7.78 -8.73
CA LYS A 89 -4.14 -9.10 -9.37
C LYS A 89 -4.96 -10.12 -8.57
N ASN A 90 -4.83 -10.10 -7.25
CA ASN A 90 -5.57 -10.97 -6.33
C ASN A 90 -6.86 -10.36 -5.77
N LYS A 91 -7.31 -9.21 -6.29
CA LYS A 91 -8.50 -8.48 -5.83
C LYS A 91 -8.43 -8.02 -4.36
N LYS A 92 -7.24 -7.97 -3.77
CA LYS A 92 -6.99 -7.56 -2.40
C LYS A 92 -6.15 -6.30 -2.38
N GLY A 93 -6.69 -5.22 -1.84
CA GLY A 93 -6.00 -3.93 -1.76
C GLY A 93 -5.03 -3.84 -0.57
N HIS A 94 -4.18 -2.84 -0.60
CA HIS A 94 -3.19 -2.56 0.43
C HIS A 94 -3.77 -2.24 1.82
N ASN A 95 -5.03 -1.79 1.88
CA ASN A 95 -5.71 -1.51 3.14
C ASN A 95 -5.80 -2.75 4.05
N GLN A 96 -5.68 -3.96 3.49
CA GLN A 96 -5.64 -5.18 4.29
C GLN A 96 -4.32 -5.37 5.05
N LEU A 97 -3.30 -4.57 4.74
CA LEU A 97 -1.98 -4.64 5.35
C LEU A 97 -1.82 -3.67 6.53
N VAL A 98 -2.80 -2.80 6.73
CA VAL A 98 -2.80 -1.78 7.77
C VAL A 98 -3.85 -2.13 8.81
N GLY A 99 -3.41 -2.23 10.07
CA GLY A 99 -4.33 -2.46 11.19
C GLY A 99 -4.94 -1.14 11.68
N ASP A 100 -6.22 -1.20 11.99
CA ASP A 100 -6.87 -0.08 12.65
C ASP A 100 -6.60 -0.09 14.16
N ILE A 101 -6.47 1.10 14.74
CA ILE A 101 -6.39 1.27 16.18
C ILE A 101 -7.82 1.40 16.73
N ILE A 102 -8.17 0.47 17.60
CA ILE A 102 -9.47 0.49 18.27
C ILE A 102 -9.37 1.39 19.51
N HIS A 103 -10.15 2.47 19.53
CA HIS A 103 -10.27 3.33 20.71
C HIS A 103 -11.27 2.72 21.69
N LEU A 104 -10.78 2.03 22.71
CA LEU A 104 -11.61 1.34 23.70
C LEU A 104 -12.59 2.25 24.43
N LEU A 105 -12.23 3.50 24.69
CA LEU A 105 -13.12 4.48 25.31
C LEU A 105 -14.31 4.84 24.41
N GLU A 106 -14.11 4.91 23.11
CA GLU A 106 -15.19 5.17 22.16
C GLU A 106 -16.12 3.96 21.97
N LEU A 107 -15.59 2.75 22.13
CA LEU A 107 -16.38 1.54 22.12
C LEU A 107 -17.31 1.39 23.33
N SER A 108 -16.94 1.98 24.47
CA SER A 108 -17.74 1.94 25.69
C SER A 108 -18.89 2.94 25.75
N ASP A 109 -18.86 3.94 24.86
CA ASP A 109 -19.94 4.92 24.72
C ASP A 109 -20.97 4.40 23.71
N GLY A 110 -22.23 4.26 24.08
CA GLY A 110 -23.34 3.55 23.41
C GLY A 110 -23.40 3.48 21.88
N TRP A 111 -22.66 4.36 21.19
CA TRP A 111 -22.46 4.37 19.74
C TRP A 111 -21.09 3.86 19.32
N GLY A 112 -20.30 3.34 20.25
CA GLY A 112 -18.91 2.91 20.00
C GLY A 112 -18.76 1.86 18.92
N HIS A 113 -19.76 1.01 18.70
CA HIS A 113 -19.78 0.02 17.64
C HIS A 113 -19.85 0.62 16.22
N LEU A 114 -20.21 1.90 16.09
CA LEU A 114 -20.22 2.62 14.83
C LEU A 114 -18.99 3.53 14.67
N LYS A 115 -18.25 3.72 15.74
CA LYS A 115 -17.02 4.51 15.76
C LYS A 115 -15.84 3.56 15.68
N PHE A 116 -15.59 3.01 14.54
CA PHE A 116 -14.26 2.48 14.28
C PHE A 116 -13.31 3.66 14.33
N GLY A 117 -12.59 3.77 15.43
CA GLY A 117 -11.69 4.88 15.64
C GLY A 117 -10.57 4.82 14.63
N THR A 118 -10.75 5.52 13.53
CA THR A 118 -9.61 6.05 12.85
C THR A 118 -8.89 6.90 13.86
N ASN A 119 -7.67 6.54 14.15
CA ASN A 119 -6.84 7.36 14.99
C ASN A 119 -6.66 8.72 14.29
N TRP A 120 -7.42 9.68 14.71
CA TRP A 120 -7.33 11.04 14.23
C TRP A 120 -6.17 11.73 14.92
N ASP A 121 -5.05 11.40 14.48
CA ASP A 121 -3.88 12.19 14.64
C ASP A 121 -3.71 13.00 13.35
N GLY A 122 -3.70 14.28 13.42
CA GLY A 122 -3.63 15.16 12.25
C GLY A 122 -2.43 14.98 11.34
N ASN A 123 -1.49 14.14 11.77
CA ASN A 123 -0.39 13.74 10.94
C ASN A 123 -0.31 12.30 10.55
N GLN A 124 -1.42 11.66 10.63
CA GLN A 124 -1.54 10.46 10.60
C GLN A 124 -1.30 9.74 9.54
N HIS A 125 -0.82 8.85 9.82
CA HIS A 125 -0.59 8.17 8.90
C HIS A 125 -0.50 6.75 9.05
N ALA A 126 -1.60 6.21 9.06
CA ALA A 126 -1.91 4.91 8.59
C ALA A 126 -1.22 4.52 7.27
N TYR A 127 -0.35 5.38 6.85
CA TYR A 127 0.47 5.24 5.67
C TYR A 127 1.76 4.47 5.91
N VAL A 128 2.04 4.08 7.14
CA VAL A 128 3.22 3.30 7.48
C VAL A 128 2.81 1.98 8.09
N GLY A 129 3.04 0.91 7.36
CA GLY A 129 2.88 -0.46 7.84
C GLY A 129 4.20 -1.22 7.80
N SER A 130 4.32 -2.26 8.62
CA SER A 130 5.43 -3.21 8.53
C SER A 130 5.02 -4.38 7.64
N ILE A 131 5.78 -4.61 6.57
CA ILE A 131 5.50 -5.63 5.57
C ILE A 131 6.77 -6.35 5.12
N ASP A 132 6.62 -7.43 4.36
CA ASP A 132 7.68 -8.01 3.54
C ASP A 132 7.20 -8.14 2.08
N ILE A 133 8.13 -8.41 1.17
CA ILE A 133 7.89 -8.53 -0.27
C ILE A 133 8.58 -9.77 -0.82
N ASN A 134 7.89 -10.50 -1.69
CA ASN A 134 8.45 -11.59 -2.46
C ASN A 134 7.95 -11.54 -3.92
N LYS A 135 8.63 -12.21 -4.82
CA LYS A 135 8.11 -12.46 -6.17
C LYS A 135 6.86 -13.33 -6.08
N ALA A 136 5.78 -12.96 -6.80
CA ALA A 136 4.49 -13.65 -6.78
C ALA A 136 4.47 -14.85 -7.71
#